data_706cec9a348754157772f478cb61e320
#
_entry.id   706cec9a348754157772f478cb61e320
#
_cell.length_a   1.000
_cell.length_b   1.000
_cell.length_c   1.000
_cell.angle_alpha   90.00
_cell.angle_beta   90.00
_cell.angle_gamma   90.00
#
_symmetry.space_group_name_H-M   'P 1'
#
loop_
_entity.id
_entity.type
_entity.pdbx_description
1 polymer ?
#
loop_
_entity_poly.entity_id
_entity_poly.type
_entity_poly.pdbx_seq_one_letter_code
_entity_poly.pdbx_strand_id
1 'polypeptide(L)'
;VLVRNLQGLEALAKVHTIVFDKTGTLTQEGLAVQASHAANGEALPAEYSALAVVLAKQSMHPVSKALQSLSVGEDEHAWQVLQLQELAGQGLRAQVQSSAHWQGQPRWVRLGSLAFAAAGNWPQTLTQAVYLSLEQSESEGMALAPAVLPLAAFELEECVRPEAAQVVHDLQALGIQVQLLSGDGPAAVARVAEAVGIAHYQAQRSPQDKLLALQALQAQNVTVGMVGDGLNDG
;
A
#
# COMPACT_ATOMS: atom_id res chain seq x y z
N VAL A 1 -26.17 -9.64 6.84
CA VAL A 1 -26.26 -9.85 5.38
C VAL A 1 -27.64 -9.40 4.92
N LEU A 2 -27.71 -8.52 3.93
CA LEU A 2 -28.96 -8.08 3.32
C LEU A 2 -29.14 -8.81 1.98
N VAL A 3 -30.18 -9.63 1.85
CA VAL A 3 -30.51 -10.32 0.61
C VAL A 3 -31.60 -9.53 -0.11
N ARG A 4 -31.28 -8.96 -1.28
CA ARG A 4 -32.24 -8.20 -2.10
C ARG A 4 -33.10 -9.08 -3.01
N ASN A 5 -32.64 -10.29 -3.33
CA ASN A 5 -33.32 -11.20 -4.25
C ASN A 5 -33.19 -12.63 -3.78
N LEU A 6 -34.32 -13.30 -3.52
CA LEU A 6 -34.36 -14.72 -3.12
C LEU A 6 -33.85 -15.64 -4.23
N GLN A 7 -34.11 -15.31 -5.51
CA GLN A 7 -33.60 -16.10 -6.64
C GLN A 7 -32.06 -16.07 -6.70
N GLY A 8 -31.42 -14.97 -6.18
CA GLY A 8 -29.99 -14.89 -6.04
C GLY A 8 -29.42 -15.91 -5.07
N LEU A 9 -30.14 -16.27 -4.00
CA LEU A 9 -29.71 -17.33 -3.07
C LEU A 9 -29.72 -18.71 -3.73
N GLU A 10 -30.74 -19.02 -4.54
CA GLU A 10 -30.78 -20.26 -5.29
C GLU A 10 -29.68 -20.33 -6.35
N ALA A 11 -29.39 -19.22 -7.01
CA ALA A 11 -28.28 -19.11 -7.95
C ALA A 11 -26.92 -19.30 -7.25
N LEU A 12 -26.75 -18.71 -6.06
CA LEU A 12 -25.53 -18.85 -5.26
C LEU A 12 -25.28 -20.31 -4.86
N ALA A 13 -26.33 -21.06 -4.55
CA ALA A 13 -26.22 -22.51 -4.24
C ALA A 13 -25.74 -23.36 -5.43
N LYS A 14 -25.82 -22.86 -6.65
CA LYS A 14 -25.42 -23.53 -7.90
C LYS A 14 -24.15 -22.92 -8.52
N VAL A 15 -23.45 -22.05 -7.80
CA VAL A 15 -22.24 -21.41 -8.30
C VAL A 15 -21.12 -22.42 -8.47
N HIS A 16 -20.50 -22.40 -9.65
CA HIS A 16 -19.32 -23.20 -9.96
C HIS A 16 -18.02 -22.38 -9.88
N THR A 17 -18.12 -21.07 -10.15
CA THR A 17 -16.98 -20.17 -10.13
C THR A 17 -17.35 -18.90 -9.37
N ILE A 18 -16.49 -18.49 -8.43
CA ILE A 18 -16.57 -17.20 -7.78
C ILE A 18 -15.41 -16.34 -8.26
N VAL A 19 -15.75 -15.14 -8.71
CA VAL A 19 -14.78 -14.11 -9.11
C VAL A 19 -14.76 -13.04 -8.04
N PHE A 20 -13.61 -12.81 -7.44
CA PHE A 20 -13.40 -11.74 -6.48
C PHE A 20 -12.83 -10.50 -7.16
N ASP A 21 -13.29 -9.32 -6.75
CA ASP A 21 -12.50 -8.10 -6.92
C ASP A 21 -11.43 -8.02 -5.82
N LYS A 22 -10.33 -7.27 -6.06
CA LYS A 22 -9.26 -7.11 -5.08
C LYS A 22 -9.63 -6.09 -4.01
N THR A 23 -9.80 -4.84 -4.45
CA THR A 23 -9.92 -3.67 -3.58
C THR A 23 -11.24 -3.63 -2.84
N GLY A 24 -11.19 -3.43 -1.52
CA GLY A 24 -12.38 -3.42 -0.66
C GLY A 24 -13.02 -4.79 -0.43
N THR A 25 -12.63 -5.83 -1.17
CA THR A 25 -13.18 -7.20 -1.11
C THR A 25 -12.21 -8.17 -0.45
N LEU A 26 -11.13 -8.56 -1.13
CA LEU A 26 -10.05 -9.37 -0.53
C LEU A 26 -9.09 -8.52 0.30
N THR A 27 -9.05 -7.22 0.03
CA THR A 27 -8.33 -6.23 0.85
C THR A 27 -9.30 -5.44 1.72
N GLN A 28 -8.79 -4.85 2.78
CA GLN A 28 -9.52 -3.96 3.67
C GLN A 28 -8.94 -2.55 3.59
N GLU A 29 -9.68 -1.58 4.12
CA GLU A 29 -9.17 -0.22 4.28
C GLU A 29 -7.90 -0.23 5.12
N GLY A 30 -6.88 0.48 4.65
CA GLY A 30 -5.58 0.62 5.31
C GLY A 30 -4.44 0.21 4.40
N LEU A 31 -3.26 0.72 4.76
CA LEU A 31 -2.00 0.42 4.12
C LEU A 31 -1.09 -0.28 5.11
N ALA A 32 -0.22 -1.14 4.62
CA ALA A 32 0.90 -1.71 5.37
C ALA A 32 2.21 -1.42 4.64
N VAL A 33 3.28 -1.31 5.38
CA VAL A 33 4.62 -1.26 4.79
C VAL A 33 5.01 -2.68 4.40
N GLN A 34 5.23 -2.91 3.11
CA GLN A 34 5.63 -4.19 2.57
C GLN A 34 7.15 -4.36 2.54
N ALA A 35 7.84 -3.32 2.12
CA ALA A 35 9.29 -3.30 2.03
C ALA A 35 9.84 -1.92 2.37
N SER A 36 11.08 -1.91 2.84
CA SER A 36 11.80 -0.69 3.18
C SER A 36 13.17 -0.72 2.50
N HIS A 37 13.53 0.37 1.86
CA HIS A 37 14.72 0.46 1.01
C HIS A 37 15.57 1.65 1.43
N ALA A 38 16.89 1.47 1.51
CA ALA A 38 17.83 2.58 1.61
C ALA A 38 18.14 3.15 0.21
N ALA A 39 18.40 4.45 0.15
CA ALA A 39 18.69 5.13 -1.12
C ALA A 39 19.98 4.64 -1.79
N ASN A 40 20.94 4.13 -1.03
CA ASN A 40 22.20 3.57 -1.52
C ASN A 40 22.11 2.08 -1.94
N GLY A 41 20.92 1.46 -1.82
CA GLY A 41 20.70 0.04 -2.16
C GLY A 41 21.22 -0.96 -1.12
N GLU A 42 21.74 -0.49 0.01
CA GLU A 42 22.18 -1.33 1.13
C GLU A 42 21.02 -1.66 2.09
N ALA A 43 21.31 -2.37 3.17
CA ALA A 43 20.34 -2.58 4.24
C ALA A 43 19.92 -1.23 4.86
N LEU A 44 18.60 -1.05 5.06
CA LEU A 44 18.09 0.19 5.64
C LEU A 44 18.56 0.32 7.10
N PRO A 45 19.27 1.41 7.47
CA PRO A 45 19.61 1.68 8.84
C PRO A 45 18.37 1.84 9.71
N ALA A 46 18.37 1.24 10.91
CA ALA A 46 17.24 1.26 11.85
C ALA A 46 16.81 2.69 12.22
N GLU A 47 17.78 3.61 12.31
CA GLU A 47 17.56 5.02 12.58
C GLU A 47 16.61 5.71 11.59
N TYR A 48 16.62 5.33 10.30
CA TYR A 48 15.72 5.93 9.30
C TYR A 48 14.29 5.40 9.42
N SER A 49 14.15 4.15 9.77
CA SER A 49 12.83 3.59 10.11
C SER A 49 12.26 4.25 11.36
N ALA A 50 13.07 4.42 12.40
CA ALA A 50 12.69 5.11 13.63
C ALA A 50 12.28 6.57 13.37
N LEU A 51 13.07 7.31 12.59
CA LEU A 51 12.75 8.66 12.19
C LEU A 51 11.43 8.75 11.42
N ALA A 52 11.21 7.84 10.47
CA ALA A 52 9.95 7.79 9.72
C ALA A 52 8.74 7.54 10.62
N VAL A 53 8.86 6.64 11.61
CA VAL A 53 7.81 6.36 12.61
C VAL A 53 7.53 7.59 13.48
N VAL A 54 8.58 8.26 13.98
CA VAL A 54 8.44 9.48 14.80
C VAL A 54 7.70 10.58 14.05
N LEU A 55 8.04 10.79 12.78
CA LEU A 55 7.33 11.75 11.91
C LEU A 55 5.88 11.29 11.66
N ALA A 56 5.68 10.03 11.35
CA ALA A 56 4.37 9.46 11.06
C ALA A 56 3.40 9.56 12.24
N LYS A 57 3.88 9.50 13.48
CA LYS A 57 3.05 9.70 14.69
C LYS A 57 2.46 11.10 14.80
N GLN A 58 2.95 12.05 14.04
CA GLN A 58 2.45 13.43 14.02
C GLN A 58 1.31 13.66 13.02
N SER A 59 0.89 12.64 12.25
CA SER A 59 -0.15 12.77 11.24
C SER A 59 -1.16 11.62 11.31
N MET A 60 -2.43 11.92 11.00
CA MET A 60 -3.51 10.94 10.92
C MET A 60 -3.69 10.36 9.51
N HIS A 61 -2.85 10.74 8.56
CA HIS A 61 -2.92 10.26 7.18
C HIS A 61 -2.76 8.73 7.11
N PRO A 62 -3.48 8.00 6.22
CA PRO A 62 -3.37 6.54 6.09
C PRO A 62 -1.94 6.02 5.90
N VAL A 63 -1.13 6.70 5.10
CA VAL A 63 0.31 6.42 4.92
C VAL A 63 1.08 6.50 6.24
N SER A 64 0.80 7.52 7.04
CA SER A 64 1.43 7.69 8.36
C SER A 64 1.02 6.56 9.31
N LYS A 65 -0.24 6.14 9.30
CA LYS A 65 -0.70 4.98 10.09
C LYS A 65 0.03 3.70 9.69
N ALA A 66 0.27 3.49 8.39
CA ALA A 66 1.04 2.34 7.91
C ALA A 66 2.48 2.35 8.44
N LEU A 67 3.16 3.50 8.41
CA LEU A 67 4.52 3.63 8.93
C LEU A 67 4.62 3.42 10.43
N GLN A 68 3.59 3.80 11.21
CA GLN A 68 3.54 3.59 12.66
C GLN A 68 3.54 2.11 13.07
N SER A 69 3.19 1.20 12.15
CA SER A 69 3.24 -0.25 12.40
C SER A 69 4.65 -0.86 12.28
N LEU A 70 5.64 -0.10 11.80
CA LEU A 70 7.02 -0.56 11.76
C LEU A 70 7.57 -0.78 13.18
N SER A 71 8.22 -1.92 13.38
CA SER A 71 8.93 -2.20 14.63
C SER A 71 10.30 -1.55 14.59
N VAL A 72 10.53 -0.54 15.44
CA VAL A 72 11.76 0.27 15.43
C VAL A 72 12.56 0.20 16.74
N GLY A 73 12.07 -0.55 17.73
CA GLY A 73 12.76 -0.71 19.01
C GLY A 73 12.93 0.61 19.79
N GLU A 74 14.04 0.73 20.51
CA GLU A 74 14.34 1.91 21.32
C GLU A 74 14.87 3.12 20.51
N ASP A 75 15.24 2.91 19.27
CA ASP A 75 15.80 3.97 18.40
C ASP A 75 14.82 5.13 18.17
N GLU A 76 13.54 4.90 18.37
CA GLU A 76 12.52 5.94 18.32
C GLU A 76 12.76 7.06 19.35
N HIS A 77 13.18 6.72 20.55
CA HIS A 77 13.43 7.69 21.63
C HIS A 77 14.64 8.59 21.38
N ALA A 78 15.47 8.24 20.41
CA ALA A 78 16.61 9.07 20.03
C ALA A 78 16.21 10.33 19.26
N TRP A 79 14.94 10.41 18.77
CA TRP A 79 14.47 11.48 17.91
C TRP A 79 13.48 12.41 18.58
N GLN A 80 13.66 13.71 18.40
CA GLN A 80 12.74 14.76 18.85
C GLN A 80 12.31 15.63 17.67
N VAL A 81 11.01 15.83 17.50
CA VAL A 81 10.45 16.77 16.52
C VAL A 81 10.37 18.14 17.16
N LEU A 82 11.07 19.11 16.60
CA LEU A 82 11.11 20.50 17.07
C LEU A 82 10.04 21.34 16.37
N GLN A 83 9.87 21.14 15.06
CA GLN A 83 8.89 21.83 14.23
C GLN A 83 8.32 20.85 13.22
N LEU A 84 7.05 21.02 12.86
CA LEU A 84 6.35 20.19 11.87
C LEU A 84 5.47 21.05 10.97
N GLN A 85 5.47 20.72 9.69
CA GLN A 85 4.58 21.26 8.68
C GLN A 85 3.99 20.09 7.88
N GLU A 86 2.68 19.97 7.85
CA GLU A 86 1.97 19.03 6.97
C GLU A 86 1.55 19.76 5.70
N LEU A 87 1.99 19.28 4.55
CA LEU A 87 1.76 19.86 3.23
C LEU A 87 0.79 18.96 2.46
N ALA A 88 -0.42 19.46 2.23
CA ALA A 88 -1.49 18.70 1.59
C ALA A 88 -1.05 18.10 0.25
N GLY A 89 -1.26 16.79 0.07
CA GLY A 89 -0.88 16.05 -1.14
C GLY A 89 0.62 15.85 -1.36
N GLN A 90 1.47 16.34 -0.45
CA GLN A 90 2.93 16.23 -0.56
C GLN A 90 3.52 15.36 0.55
N GLY A 91 3.23 15.67 1.81
CA GLY A 91 3.75 14.96 2.98
C GLY A 91 4.08 15.87 4.14
N LEU A 92 5.03 15.41 4.96
CA LEU A 92 5.49 16.10 6.18
C LEU A 92 6.87 16.68 5.97
N ARG A 93 7.07 17.92 6.40
CA ARG A 93 8.37 18.57 6.55
C ARG A 93 8.59 18.88 8.03
N ALA A 94 9.68 18.43 8.59
CA ALA A 94 9.93 18.60 10.01
C ALA A 94 11.39 19.01 10.29
N GLN A 95 11.57 19.81 11.32
CA GLN A 95 12.87 19.99 11.94
C GLN A 95 12.98 19.00 13.08
N VAL A 96 13.99 18.13 13.02
CA VAL A 96 14.22 17.08 14.00
C VAL A 96 15.62 17.19 14.58
N GLN A 97 15.76 16.73 15.81
CA GLN A 97 17.04 16.63 16.51
C GLN A 97 17.19 15.21 17.04
N SER A 98 18.40 14.68 17.01
CA SER A 98 18.69 13.37 17.58
C SER A 98 19.76 13.47 18.65
N SER A 99 19.56 12.76 19.77
CA SER A 99 20.58 12.61 20.81
C SER A 99 21.73 11.69 20.39
N ALA A 100 21.48 10.77 19.44
CA ALA A 100 22.43 9.73 19.02
C ALA A 100 23.02 9.99 17.63
N HIS A 101 22.32 10.75 16.78
CA HIS A 101 22.69 10.96 15.39
C HIS A 101 22.95 12.45 15.09
N TRP A 102 23.63 12.73 13.97
CA TRP A 102 23.91 14.08 13.44
C TRP A 102 24.56 15.01 14.45
N GLN A 103 25.33 14.45 15.40
CA GLN A 103 26.03 15.21 16.46
C GLN A 103 25.08 16.11 17.29
N GLY A 104 23.82 15.71 17.43
CA GLY A 104 22.82 16.48 18.14
C GLY A 104 22.35 17.76 17.43
N GLN A 105 22.73 17.99 16.18
CA GLN A 105 22.35 19.18 15.43
C GLN A 105 20.94 19.05 14.85
N PRO A 106 20.06 20.05 15.00
CA PRO A 106 18.76 20.07 14.36
C PRO A 106 18.89 20.06 12.83
N ARG A 107 18.09 19.20 12.17
CA ARG A 107 18.07 19.12 10.72
C ARG A 107 16.64 19.05 10.18
N TRP A 108 16.44 19.60 8.98
CA TRP A 108 15.19 19.51 8.27
C TRP A 108 15.12 18.21 7.48
N VAL A 109 13.98 17.53 7.61
CA VAL A 109 13.68 16.27 6.91
C VAL A 109 12.34 16.37 6.21
N ARG A 110 12.14 15.54 5.18
CA ARG A 110 10.87 15.39 4.48
C ARG A 110 10.47 13.93 4.46
N LEU A 111 9.17 13.69 4.67
CA LEU A 111 8.54 12.38 4.55
C LEU A 111 7.31 12.53 3.66
N GLY A 112 7.30 11.96 2.45
CA GLY A 112 6.18 12.18 1.53
C GLY A 112 6.38 11.60 0.14
N SER A 113 5.70 12.22 -0.85
CA SER A 113 5.74 11.79 -2.24
C SER A 113 7.15 11.87 -2.85
N LEU A 114 7.39 11.12 -3.92
CA LEU A 114 8.67 11.11 -4.63
C LEU A 114 9.11 12.53 -5.05
N ALA A 115 8.19 13.32 -5.59
CA ALA A 115 8.49 14.68 -6.02
C ALA A 115 8.88 15.59 -4.86
N PHE A 116 8.25 15.44 -3.71
CA PHE A 116 8.45 16.28 -2.53
C PHE A 116 9.68 15.87 -1.72
N ALA A 117 9.84 14.59 -1.43
CA ALA A 117 10.86 14.11 -0.51
C ALA A 117 12.13 13.61 -1.21
N ALA A 118 12.06 13.21 -2.48
CA ALA A 118 13.22 12.70 -3.20
C ALA A 118 13.57 13.51 -4.47
N ALA A 119 12.93 14.68 -4.65
CA ALA A 119 13.11 15.54 -5.84
C ALA A 119 13.01 14.78 -7.19
N GLY A 120 12.19 13.72 -7.23
CA GLY A 120 12.08 12.84 -8.38
C GLY A 120 13.24 11.83 -8.56
N ASN A 121 14.23 11.84 -7.68
CA ASN A 121 15.42 10.99 -7.77
C ASN A 121 15.34 9.82 -6.80
N TRP A 122 14.98 8.64 -7.29
CA TRP A 122 15.08 7.37 -6.57
C TRP A 122 15.61 6.29 -7.51
N PRO A 123 16.54 5.42 -7.06
CA PRO A 123 17.22 4.45 -7.94
C PRO A 123 16.30 3.39 -8.56
N GLN A 124 15.15 3.13 -7.93
CA GLN A 124 14.20 2.08 -8.33
C GLN A 124 12.82 2.69 -8.57
N THR A 125 12.06 2.13 -9.52
CA THR A 125 10.66 2.51 -9.71
C THR A 125 9.79 1.73 -8.74
N LEU A 126 9.29 2.42 -7.70
CA LEU A 126 8.33 1.87 -6.74
C LEU A 126 6.92 2.31 -7.13
N THR A 127 5.97 1.37 -7.09
CA THR A 127 4.61 1.63 -7.58
C THR A 127 3.82 2.52 -6.61
N GLN A 128 3.96 2.26 -5.31
CA GLN A 128 3.32 3.02 -4.25
C GLN A 128 4.28 3.09 -3.06
N ALA A 129 4.88 4.26 -2.86
CA ALA A 129 5.87 4.42 -1.80
C ALA A 129 5.84 5.82 -1.19
N VAL A 130 6.33 5.92 0.03
CA VAL A 130 6.64 7.17 0.70
C VAL A 130 8.14 7.25 0.94
N TYR A 131 8.68 8.44 0.76
CA TYR A 131 10.12 8.69 0.76
C TYR A 131 10.52 9.57 1.94
N LEU A 132 11.64 9.22 2.57
CA LEU A 132 12.29 10.01 3.62
C LEU A 132 13.57 10.62 3.07
N SER A 133 13.77 11.91 3.31
CA SER A 133 15.00 12.62 2.92
C SER A 133 15.43 13.64 3.95
N LEU A 134 16.71 14.01 3.87
CA LEU A 134 17.33 15.08 4.60
C LEU A 134 17.45 16.31 3.69
N GLU A 135 17.02 17.49 4.15
CA GLU A 135 17.33 18.75 3.47
C GLU A 135 18.81 19.10 3.67
N GLN A 136 19.48 19.38 2.58
CA GLN A 136 20.85 19.88 2.63
C GLN A 136 20.81 21.37 2.91
N SER A 137 21.57 21.83 3.89
CA SER A 137 21.75 23.26 4.13
C SER A 137 22.36 23.89 2.88
N GLU A 138 21.77 24.95 2.36
CA GLU A 138 22.35 25.73 1.30
C GLU A 138 23.70 26.28 1.78
N SER A 139 24.79 25.87 1.16
CA SER A 139 25.95 26.71 1.08
C SER A 139 25.54 27.92 0.21
N GLU A 140 25.64 29.10 0.75
CA GLU A 140 25.26 30.42 0.22
C GLU A 140 25.32 30.49 -1.31
N GLY A 141 24.16 30.55 -1.98
CA GLY A 141 24.07 30.82 -3.41
C GLY A 141 22.87 30.21 -4.10
N MET A 142 21.78 30.96 -4.24
CA MET A 142 20.80 30.94 -5.32
C MET A 142 20.17 29.59 -5.74
N ALA A 143 19.71 28.74 -4.84
CA ALA A 143 18.80 27.64 -5.20
C ALA A 143 17.36 27.99 -4.84
N LEU A 144 16.44 27.85 -5.80
CA LEU A 144 15.01 28.11 -5.64
C LEU A 144 14.31 27.13 -4.69
N ALA A 145 14.94 26.01 -4.35
CA ALA A 145 14.47 25.03 -3.36
C ALA A 145 15.68 24.32 -2.73
N PRO A 146 15.63 23.97 -1.41
CA PRO A 146 16.73 23.24 -0.78
C PRO A 146 16.92 21.87 -1.43
N ALA A 147 18.16 21.54 -1.75
CA ALA A 147 18.52 20.22 -2.23
C ALA A 147 18.17 19.17 -1.15
N VAL A 148 17.72 18.01 -1.57
CA VAL A 148 17.38 16.89 -0.67
C VAL A 148 18.31 15.72 -0.92
N LEU A 149 18.73 15.07 0.16
CA LEU A 149 19.46 13.81 0.15
C LEU A 149 18.44 12.68 0.47
N PRO A 150 18.10 11.83 -0.48
CA PRO A 150 17.25 10.68 -0.22
C PRO A 150 17.89 9.74 0.82
N LEU A 151 17.12 9.27 1.80
CA LEU A 151 17.58 8.38 2.87
C LEU A 151 16.91 7.00 2.74
N ALA A 152 15.57 6.98 2.68
CA ALA A 152 14.77 5.76 2.67
C ALA A 152 13.52 5.90 1.80
N ALA A 153 13.01 4.76 1.34
CA ALA A 153 11.68 4.61 0.78
C ALA A 153 10.97 3.44 1.46
N PHE A 154 9.68 3.62 1.71
CA PHE A 154 8.80 2.63 2.31
C PHE A 154 7.72 2.29 1.29
N GLU A 155 7.77 1.08 0.76
CA GLU A 155 6.79 0.58 -0.19
C GLU A 155 5.53 0.17 0.56
N LEU A 156 4.38 0.64 0.06
CA LEU A 156 3.09 0.48 0.71
C LEU A 156 2.20 -0.45 -0.10
N GLU A 157 1.39 -1.23 0.59
CA GLU A 157 0.40 -2.10 0.00
C GLU A 157 -0.90 -2.11 0.80
N GLU A 158 -2.02 -2.38 0.14
CA GLU A 158 -3.29 -2.60 0.82
C GLU A 158 -3.23 -3.87 1.68
N CYS A 159 -3.84 -3.81 2.87
CA CYS A 159 -3.90 -4.95 3.77
C CYS A 159 -4.87 -6.00 3.24
N VAL A 160 -4.40 -7.23 3.05
CA VAL A 160 -5.27 -8.39 2.80
C VAL A 160 -6.10 -8.66 4.05
N ARG A 161 -7.40 -8.96 3.89
CA ARG A 161 -8.26 -9.33 5.03
C ARG A 161 -7.74 -10.60 5.69
N PRO A 162 -7.66 -10.64 7.03
CA PRO A 162 -7.15 -11.82 7.73
C PRO A 162 -7.90 -13.12 7.40
N GLU A 163 -9.21 -13.01 7.15
CA GLU A 163 -10.08 -14.15 6.83
C GLU A 163 -10.09 -14.53 5.34
N ALA A 164 -9.52 -13.73 4.45
CA ALA A 164 -9.61 -13.94 3.00
C ALA A 164 -9.05 -15.30 2.54
N ALA A 165 -7.88 -15.67 3.05
CA ALA A 165 -7.26 -16.95 2.70
C ALA A 165 -8.11 -18.14 3.14
N GLN A 166 -8.72 -18.08 4.34
CA GLN A 166 -9.59 -19.15 4.83
C GLN A 166 -10.85 -19.27 3.99
N VAL A 167 -11.48 -18.14 3.64
CA VAL A 167 -12.69 -18.12 2.78
C VAL A 167 -12.39 -18.72 1.41
N VAL A 168 -11.28 -18.36 0.79
CA VAL A 168 -10.86 -18.91 -0.51
C VAL A 168 -10.63 -20.42 -0.40
N HIS A 169 -9.92 -20.87 0.64
CA HIS A 169 -9.68 -22.28 0.90
C HIS A 169 -11.00 -23.07 1.06
N ASP A 170 -11.94 -22.55 1.84
CA ASP A 170 -13.24 -23.21 2.09
C ASP A 170 -14.08 -23.32 0.81
N LEU A 171 -14.08 -22.28 -0.03
CA LEU A 171 -14.75 -22.32 -1.32
C LEU A 171 -14.14 -23.37 -2.26
N GLN A 172 -12.81 -23.45 -2.31
CA GLN A 172 -12.09 -24.45 -3.11
C GLN A 172 -12.36 -25.88 -2.59
N ALA A 173 -12.44 -26.07 -1.28
CA ALA A 173 -12.79 -27.35 -0.66
C ALA A 173 -14.21 -27.82 -1.01
N LEU A 174 -15.14 -26.89 -1.28
CA LEU A 174 -16.48 -27.16 -1.80
C LEU A 174 -16.50 -27.42 -3.31
N GLY A 175 -15.36 -27.45 -3.99
CA GLY A 175 -15.24 -27.66 -5.43
C GLY A 175 -15.54 -26.41 -6.27
N ILE A 176 -15.64 -25.24 -5.65
CA ILE A 176 -15.90 -23.98 -6.34
C ILE A 176 -14.55 -23.42 -6.86
N GLN A 177 -14.49 -23.08 -8.14
CA GLN A 177 -13.35 -22.39 -8.70
C GLN A 177 -13.33 -20.94 -8.23
N VAL A 178 -12.16 -20.47 -7.80
CA VAL A 178 -11.99 -19.09 -7.35
C VAL A 178 -11.05 -18.36 -8.29
N GLN A 179 -11.45 -17.16 -8.73
CA GLN A 179 -10.68 -16.28 -9.61
C GLN A 179 -10.61 -14.88 -9.03
N LEU A 180 -9.53 -14.13 -9.35
CA LEU A 180 -9.34 -12.75 -8.97
C LEU A 180 -9.24 -11.86 -10.22
N LEU A 181 -10.08 -10.84 -10.30
CA LEU A 181 -10.00 -9.81 -11.34
C LEU A 181 -9.75 -8.44 -10.68
N SER A 182 -8.74 -7.71 -11.13
CA SER A 182 -8.42 -6.38 -10.59
C SER A 182 -7.96 -5.41 -11.66
N GLY A 183 -8.24 -4.12 -11.45
CA GLY A 183 -7.71 -3.01 -12.23
C GLY A 183 -6.25 -2.69 -11.94
N ASP A 184 -5.70 -3.21 -10.85
CA ASP A 184 -4.35 -2.90 -10.39
C ASP A 184 -3.24 -3.55 -11.21
N GLY A 185 -2.01 -3.10 -10.96
CA GLY A 185 -0.82 -3.62 -11.63
C GLY A 185 -0.54 -5.10 -11.33
N PRO A 186 0.12 -5.82 -12.27
CA PRO A 186 0.32 -7.26 -12.18
C PRO A 186 1.01 -7.73 -10.89
N ALA A 187 2.01 -6.99 -10.40
CA ALA A 187 2.74 -7.34 -9.18
C ALA A 187 1.85 -7.30 -7.93
N ALA A 188 1.00 -6.27 -7.79
CA ALA A 188 0.08 -6.13 -6.65
C ALA A 188 -0.99 -7.23 -6.66
N VAL A 189 -1.54 -7.54 -7.85
CA VAL A 189 -2.56 -8.59 -7.98
C VAL A 189 -1.98 -9.97 -7.71
N ALA A 190 -0.78 -10.27 -8.24
CA ALA A 190 -0.09 -11.53 -8.01
C ALA A 190 0.15 -11.79 -6.52
N ARG A 191 0.63 -10.78 -5.78
CA ARG A 191 0.88 -10.90 -4.33
C ARG A 191 -0.39 -11.20 -3.54
N VAL A 192 -1.49 -10.51 -3.82
CA VAL A 192 -2.77 -10.78 -3.15
C VAL A 192 -3.26 -12.18 -3.50
N ALA A 193 -3.20 -12.58 -4.78
CA ALA A 193 -3.59 -13.92 -5.22
C ALA A 193 -2.79 -15.01 -4.52
N GLU A 194 -1.48 -14.84 -4.40
CA GLU A 194 -0.60 -15.77 -3.68
C GLU A 194 -0.93 -15.81 -2.18
N ALA A 195 -1.12 -14.64 -1.55
CA ALA A 195 -1.42 -14.55 -0.12
C ALA A 195 -2.75 -15.24 0.26
N VAL A 196 -3.74 -15.25 -0.65
CA VAL A 196 -5.04 -15.88 -0.40
C VAL A 196 -5.20 -17.25 -1.06
N GLY A 197 -4.21 -17.74 -1.83
CA GLY A 197 -4.24 -19.07 -2.46
C GLY A 197 -5.09 -19.14 -3.74
N ILE A 198 -5.21 -18.04 -4.50
CA ILE A 198 -5.91 -17.99 -5.79
C ILE A 198 -4.92 -18.21 -6.92
N ALA A 199 -5.06 -19.32 -7.69
CA ALA A 199 -4.18 -19.63 -8.81
C ALA A 199 -4.53 -18.85 -10.10
N HIS A 200 -5.82 -18.51 -10.30
CA HIS A 200 -6.30 -17.84 -11.49
C HIS A 200 -6.59 -16.36 -11.22
N TYR A 201 -5.75 -15.48 -11.73
CA TYR A 201 -5.95 -14.04 -11.56
C TYR A 201 -5.63 -13.26 -12.84
N GLN A 202 -6.25 -12.08 -12.98
CA GLN A 202 -6.01 -11.15 -14.07
C GLN A 202 -5.89 -9.73 -13.53
N ALA A 203 -4.81 -9.06 -13.92
CA ALA A 203 -4.50 -7.69 -13.56
C ALA A 203 -4.88 -6.70 -14.67
N GLN A 204 -4.89 -5.40 -14.37
CA GLN A 204 -5.13 -4.30 -15.32
C GLN A 204 -6.46 -4.46 -16.07
N ARG A 205 -7.50 -4.96 -15.40
CA ARG A 205 -8.84 -5.14 -15.97
C ARG A 205 -9.73 -3.94 -15.68
N SER A 206 -10.15 -3.27 -16.76
CA SER A 206 -11.18 -2.25 -16.65
C SER A 206 -12.52 -2.85 -16.21
N PRO A 207 -13.49 -2.05 -15.74
CA PRO A 207 -14.84 -2.55 -15.44
C PRO A 207 -15.47 -3.29 -16.62
N GLN A 208 -15.24 -2.81 -17.86
CA GLN A 208 -15.72 -3.47 -19.08
C GLN A 208 -15.03 -4.83 -19.30
N ASP A 209 -13.72 -4.93 -19.06
CA ASP A 209 -12.99 -6.21 -19.18
C ASP A 209 -13.47 -7.23 -18.14
N LYS A 210 -13.77 -6.78 -16.91
CA LYS A 210 -14.36 -7.65 -15.89
C LYS A 210 -15.71 -8.19 -16.34
N LEU A 211 -16.58 -7.33 -16.88
CA LEU A 211 -17.89 -7.76 -17.43
C LEU A 211 -17.75 -8.76 -18.56
N LEU A 212 -16.84 -8.52 -19.52
CA LEU A 212 -16.56 -9.43 -20.63
C LEU A 212 -16.04 -10.78 -20.14
N ALA A 213 -15.18 -10.81 -19.12
CA ALA A 213 -14.67 -12.04 -18.52
C ALA A 213 -15.81 -12.86 -17.88
N LEU A 214 -16.74 -12.20 -17.15
CA LEU A 214 -17.91 -12.85 -16.58
C LEU A 214 -18.83 -13.42 -17.67
N GLN A 215 -19.11 -12.65 -18.73
CA GLN A 215 -19.93 -13.11 -19.86
C GLN A 215 -19.31 -14.30 -20.59
N ALA A 216 -17.98 -14.32 -20.73
CA ALA A 216 -17.26 -15.45 -21.35
C ALA A 216 -17.38 -16.74 -20.52
N LEU A 217 -17.35 -16.65 -19.19
CA LEU A 217 -17.61 -17.79 -18.30
C LEU A 217 -19.06 -18.27 -18.39
N GLN A 218 -20.02 -17.34 -18.41
CA GLN A 218 -21.45 -17.66 -18.56
C GLN A 218 -21.78 -18.33 -19.90
N ALA A 219 -21.11 -17.90 -20.99
CA ALA A 219 -21.27 -18.51 -22.31
C ALA A 219 -20.82 -19.99 -22.35
N GLN A 220 -20.01 -20.43 -21.41
CA GLN A 220 -19.59 -21.82 -21.24
C GLN A 220 -20.56 -22.63 -20.34
N ASN A 221 -21.74 -22.09 -20.04
CA ASN A 221 -22.72 -22.66 -19.10
C ASN A 221 -22.19 -22.82 -17.66
N VAL A 222 -21.23 -21.98 -17.28
CA VAL A 222 -20.70 -21.90 -15.91
C VAL A 222 -21.53 -20.89 -15.11
N THR A 223 -22.07 -21.31 -13.98
CA THR A 223 -22.74 -20.39 -13.05
C THR A 223 -21.67 -19.64 -12.28
N VAL A 224 -21.62 -18.33 -12.48
CA VAL A 224 -20.60 -17.43 -11.92
C VAL A 224 -21.22 -16.51 -10.89
N GLY A 225 -20.58 -16.40 -9.73
CA GLY A 225 -20.83 -15.35 -8.74
C GLY A 225 -19.69 -14.32 -8.76
N MET A 226 -20.02 -13.04 -8.71
CA MET A 226 -19.05 -11.99 -8.50
C MET A 226 -19.18 -11.40 -7.10
N VAL A 227 -18.05 -11.20 -6.42
CA VAL A 227 -17.97 -10.57 -5.11
C VAL A 227 -17.10 -9.32 -5.26
N GLY A 228 -17.69 -8.17 -4.99
CA GLY A 228 -17.07 -6.88 -5.08
C GLY A 228 -17.69 -5.91 -4.08
N ASP A 229 -17.13 -4.71 -3.93
CA ASP A 229 -17.64 -3.65 -3.04
C ASP A 229 -18.83 -2.88 -3.64
N GLY A 230 -19.14 -3.10 -4.91
CA GLY A 230 -20.26 -2.49 -5.63
C GLY A 230 -20.05 -1.03 -6.04
N LEU A 231 -18.91 -0.44 -5.73
CA LEU A 231 -18.62 0.96 -6.09
C LEU A 231 -18.06 1.09 -7.52
N ASN A 232 -17.36 0.06 -8.00
CA ASN A 232 -16.70 0.04 -9.31
C ASN A 232 -17.11 -1.15 -10.20
N ASP A 233 -18.11 -1.93 -9.79
CA ASP A 233 -18.54 -3.18 -10.44
C ASP A 233 -19.87 -3.04 -11.20
N GLY A 234 -20.36 -1.81 -11.38
CA GLY A 234 -21.63 -1.49 -12.06
C GLY A 234 -21.52 -1.30 -13.56
#